data_cff84c18f2947e27bb0f47b1b35432a5
#
_entry.id   cff84c18f2947e27bb0f47b1b35432a5
#
_cell.length_a   1.000
_cell.length_b   1.000
_cell.length_c   1.000
_cell.angle_alpha   90.00
_cell.angle_beta   90.00
_cell.angle_gamma   90.00
#
_symmetry.space_group_name_H-M   'P 1'
#
loop_
_entity.id
_entity.type
_entity.pdbx_description
1 polymer ?
#
loop_
_entity_poly.entity_id
_entity_poly.type
_entity_poly.pdbx_seq_one_letter_code
_entity_poly.pdbx_strand_id
1 'polypeptide(L)'
;MGNLKADLEAAGFELIETHISWVFLGAAEVFKVKRPVDLGFLDFTTLEKRREACDAELRLNRRLAPEVYIDVVPITVNASGVHAIAGEGTIVDWAVRMRRLAIETRADELLQAGLLEPRHIDELAVHVARFHEGARCDAETSRHGDAATIRRNVKENFEQTRVLIGDYLSADQAHEIEAWQLGMLGNEGPFMARVDASRVRDGHGDLRLEHVYFGTDGSITIIDCIEFNDRFRYGDVCADIAFLSMDLAWHGRVDLAERFLARYARESNDYDLYSVVNFYESYRAFVRGKVASLLAADTEASPGARERARREARRYFVLALAYERPPLVPPRVVAVGGMIASGKSNAAATVAELLAAPLLSSDRTRKRLMGHRPTESMQSEAWSGAYSPSSTEAVYEELWRLADIVLSSGRPIVLDASLRTAAMREAAHRLADRHGVPFLLIECSAPRELIRKRLARRESFGAHESDARTNLLDEFEKRFEPIDEL
;
A
#
# COMPACT_ATOMS: atom_id res chain seq x y z
N MET A 1 21.04 -2.91 -34.09
CA MET A 1 20.71 -3.64 -32.87
C MET A 1 20.37 -5.12 -33.08
N GLY A 2 20.36 -5.65 -34.30
CA GLY A 2 19.98 -7.05 -34.58
C GLY A 2 20.85 -8.11 -33.89
N ASN A 3 22.07 -7.80 -33.51
CA ASN A 3 23.00 -8.76 -32.92
C ASN A 3 23.14 -8.63 -31.38
N LEU A 4 22.64 -7.55 -30.74
CA LEU A 4 22.85 -7.34 -29.30
C LEU A 4 22.37 -8.54 -28.47
N LYS A 5 21.15 -9.01 -28.72
CA LYS A 5 20.57 -10.15 -28.00
C LYS A 5 21.42 -11.41 -28.20
N ALA A 6 21.69 -11.76 -29.45
CA ALA A 6 22.46 -12.94 -29.78
C ALA A 6 23.89 -12.90 -29.22
N ASP A 7 24.54 -11.73 -29.26
CA ASP A 7 25.91 -11.57 -28.75
C ASP A 7 25.95 -11.75 -27.21
N LEU A 8 24.98 -11.19 -26.48
CA LEU A 8 24.94 -11.34 -25.03
C LEU A 8 24.45 -12.74 -24.60
N GLU A 9 23.55 -13.39 -25.34
CA GLU A 9 23.19 -14.80 -25.11
C GLU A 9 24.40 -15.71 -25.34
N ALA A 10 25.19 -15.47 -26.41
CA ALA A 10 26.45 -16.17 -26.69
C ALA A 10 27.49 -15.94 -25.57
N ALA A 11 27.45 -14.78 -24.90
CA ALA A 11 28.30 -14.47 -23.76
C ALA A 11 27.81 -15.14 -22.44
N GLY A 12 26.69 -15.89 -22.46
CA GLY A 12 26.20 -16.67 -21.36
C GLY A 12 25.09 -16.00 -20.51
N PHE A 13 24.50 -14.91 -21.01
CA PHE A 13 23.35 -14.29 -20.36
C PHE A 13 22.05 -14.95 -20.81
N GLU A 14 21.12 -15.16 -19.86
CA GLU A 14 19.73 -15.53 -20.14
C GLU A 14 18.92 -14.27 -20.43
N LEU A 15 18.14 -14.26 -21.52
CA LEU A 15 17.33 -13.10 -21.91
C LEU A 15 15.89 -13.23 -21.47
N ILE A 16 15.38 -12.21 -20.77
CA ILE A 16 13.96 -11.97 -20.52
C ILE A 16 13.55 -10.70 -21.27
N GLU A 17 12.52 -10.83 -22.13
CA GLU A 17 11.99 -9.70 -22.88
C GLU A 17 10.70 -9.16 -22.24
N THR A 18 10.66 -7.83 -22.05
CA THR A 18 9.46 -7.10 -21.67
C THR A 18 9.05 -6.16 -22.79
N HIS A 19 7.91 -5.47 -22.65
CA HIS A 19 7.47 -4.49 -23.66
C HIS A 19 8.46 -3.33 -23.86
N ILE A 20 9.17 -2.93 -22.80
CA ILE A 20 10.00 -1.72 -22.78
C ILE A 20 11.49 -1.99 -22.49
N SER A 21 11.85 -3.23 -22.16
CA SER A 21 13.23 -3.56 -21.78
C SER A 21 13.63 -4.98 -22.19
N TRP A 22 14.92 -5.16 -22.41
CA TRP A 22 15.60 -6.45 -22.43
C TRP A 22 16.34 -6.62 -21.10
N VAL A 23 16.12 -7.73 -20.42
CA VAL A 23 16.74 -8.04 -19.13
C VAL A 23 17.68 -9.24 -19.32
N PHE A 24 18.97 -9.01 -19.21
CA PHE A 24 20.02 -10.02 -19.35
C PHE A 24 20.45 -10.51 -17.97
N LEU A 25 20.15 -11.77 -17.67
CA LEU A 25 20.47 -12.40 -16.41
C LEU A 25 21.83 -13.11 -16.48
N GLY A 26 22.81 -12.60 -15.74
CA GLY A 26 24.08 -13.27 -15.48
C GLY A 26 24.05 -14.09 -14.18
N ALA A 27 25.17 -14.68 -13.81
CA ALA A 27 25.25 -15.51 -12.58
C ALA A 27 24.99 -14.70 -11.29
N ALA A 28 25.59 -13.50 -11.19
CA ALA A 28 25.52 -12.63 -10.01
C ALA A 28 24.89 -11.25 -10.29
N GLU A 29 24.83 -10.86 -11.54
CA GLU A 29 24.38 -9.53 -11.95
C GLU A 29 23.29 -9.64 -13.03
N VAL A 30 22.48 -8.58 -13.11
CA VAL A 30 21.43 -8.40 -14.11
C VAL A 30 21.65 -7.08 -14.81
N PHE A 31 21.46 -7.06 -16.13
CA PHE A 31 21.59 -5.87 -16.95
C PHE A 31 20.28 -5.58 -17.68
N LYS A 32 19.65 -4.47 -17.35
CA LYS A 32 18.38 -4.04 -17.95
C LYS A 32 18.63 -2.95 -18.97
N VAL A 33 18.34 -3.25 -20.24
CA VAL A 33 18.52 -2.38 -21.40
C VAL A 33 17.17 -1.92 -21.90
N LYS A 34 16.98 -0.62 -22.11
CA LYS A 34 15.73 -0.06 -22.63
C LYS A 34 15.56 -0.42 -24.12
N ARG A 35 14.36 -0.84 -24.52
CA ARG A 35 14.05 -1.07 -25.94
C ARG A 35 13.84 0.27 -26.66
N PRO A 36 14.30 0.42 -27.92
CA PRO A 36 14.12 1.66 -28.68
C PRO A 36 12.69 1.77 -29.24
N VAL A 37 11.70 2.01 -28.37
CA VAL A 37 10.27 2.09 -28.69
C VAL A 37 9.69 3.45 -28.29
N ASP A 38 8.65 3.87 -29.03
CA ASP A 38 7.76 4.96 -28.66
C ASP A 38 6.35 4.37 -28.47
N LEU A 39 5.80 4.48 -27.27
CA LEU A 39 4.48 3.99 -26.91
C LEU A 39 3.52 5.14 -26.56
N GLY A 40 3.90 6.39 -26.88
CA GLY A 40 3.13 7.60 -26.60
C GLY A 40 3.18 8.05 -25.13
N PHE A 41 3.23 7.16 -24.17
CA PHE A 41 3.42 7.46 -22.75
C PHE A 41 4.90 7.36 -22.31
N LEU A 42 5.76 6.78 -23.12
CA LEU A 42 7.22 6.75 -23.01
C LEU A 42 7.84 6.81 -24.40
N ASP A 43 9.04 7.39 -24.48
CA ASP A 43 9.83 7.47 -25.71
C ASP A 43 11.31 7.14 -25.41
N PHE A 44 11.76 5.97 -25.90
CA PHE A 44 13.14 5.47 -25.79
C PHE A 44 13.83 5.39 -27.13
N THR A 45 13.39 6.15 -28.14
CA THR A 45 13.89 6.04 -29.53
C THR A 45 15.34 6.49 -29.70
N THR A 46 15.82 7.47 -28.91
CA THR A 46 17.20 7.92 -29.00
C THR A 46 18.09 7.35 -27.91
N LEU A 47 19.41 7.32 -28.16
CA LEU A 47 20.41 6.85 -27.20
C LEU A 47 20.39 7.70 -25.90
N GLU A 48 20.25 9.02 -26.05
CA GLU A 48 20.20 9.98 -24.96
C GLU A 48 18.99 9.71 -24.05
N LYS A 49 17.79 9.53 -24.63
CA LYS A 49 16.56 9.22 -23.88
C LYS A 49 16.68 7.91 -23.10
N ARG A 50 17.31 6.89 -23.71
CA ARG A 50 17.54 5.62 -23.00
C ARG A 50 18.55 5.77 -21.86
N ARG A 51 19.59 6.62 -22.04
CA ARG A 51 20.52 6.94 -20.96
C ARG A 51 19.83 7.64 -19.80
N GLU A 52 19.05 8.69 -20.10
CA GLU A 52 18.28 9.43 -19.11
C GLU A 52 17.30 8.52 -18.34
N ALA A 53 16.64 7.60 -19.04
CA ALA A 53 15.76 6.62 -18.42
C ALA A 53 16.52 5.63 -17.49
N CYS A 54 17.71 5.18 -17.90
CA CYS A 54 18.56 4.33 -17.04
C CYS A 54 19.02 5.08 -15.78
N ASP A 55 19.45 6.34 -15.92
CA ASP A 55 19.88 7.16 -14.78
C ASP A 55 18.69 7.46 -13.83
N ALA A 56 17.49 7.70 -14.39
CA ALA A 56 16.27 7.87 -13.62
C ALA A 56 15.89 6.57 -12.87
N GLU A 57 15.95 5.42 -13.54
CA GLU A 57 15.67 4.10 -12.92
C GLU A 57 16.63 3.83 -11.76
N LEU A 58 17.93 4.04 -11.97
CA LEU A 58 18.95 3.89 -10.93
C LEU A 58 18.64 4.77 -9.71
N ARG A 59 18.38 6.05 -9.93
CA ARG A 59 18.11 7.03 -8.86
C ARG A 59 16.84 6.70 -8.07
N LEU A 60 15.76 6.35 -8.76
CA LEU A 60 14.46 6.11 -8.16
C LEU A 60 14.41 4.81 -7.37
N ASN A 61 14.98 3.76 -7.96
CA ASN A 61 14.96 2.44 -7.32
C ASN A 61 15.92 2.33 -6.12
N ARG A 62 16.98 3.11 -6.08
CA ARG A 62 17.85 3.18 -4.90
C ARG A 62 17.16 3.67 -3.63
N ARG A 63 15.98 4.25 -3.74
CA ARG A 63 15.16 4.63 -2.56
C ARG A 63 14.70 3.41 -1.75
N LEU A 64 14.46 2.28 -2.42
CA LEU A 64 13.92 1.04 -1.83
C LEU A 64 14.84 -0.17 -2.01
N ALA A 65 15.84 -0.08 -2.89
CA ALA A 65 16.76 -1.15 -3.24
C ALA A 65 18.20 -0.65 -3.46
N PRO A 66 18.82 0.09 -2.49
CA PRO A 66 20.15 0.71 -2.68
C PRO A 66 21.24 -0.33 -2.92
N GLU A 67 21.11 -1.53 -2.35
CA GLU A 67 22.08 -2.62 -2.48
C GLU A 67 21.93 -3.41 -3.80
N VAL A 68 20.82 -3.19 -4.54
CA VAL A 68 20.54 -3.90 -5.79
C VAL A 68 20.96 -3.09 -7.00
N TYR A 69 20.61 -1.81 -7.06
CA TYR A 69 20.89 -0.94 -8.20
C TYR A 69 22.32 -0.35 -8.11
N ILE A 70 23.26 -0.94 -8.86
CA ILE A 70 24.70 -0.66 -8.74
C ILE A 70 25.08 0.62 -9.49
N ASP A 71 24.92 0.64 -10.82
CA ASP A 71 25.24 1.78 -11.69
C ASP A 71 24.59 1.66 -13.08
N VAL A 72 24.92 2.61 -13.97
CA VAL A 72 24.57 2.54 -15.39
C VAL A 72 25.85 2.35 -16.20
N VAL A 73 25.88 1.29 -16.99
CA VAL A 73 27.04 0.91 -17.79
C VAL A 73 26.76 1.01 -19.29
N PRO A 74 27.76 1.32 -20.13
CA PRO A 74 27.59 1.34 -21.58
C PRO A 74 27.47 -0.08 -22.15
N ILE A 75 26.67 -0.21 -23.20
CA ILE A 75 26.75 -1.33 -24.15
C ILE A 75 27.58 -0.84 -25.32
N THR A 76 28.65 -1.56 -25.67
CA THR A 76 29.56 -1.21 -26.72
C THR A 76 29.53 -2.20 -27.87
N VAL A 77 29.94 -1.75 -29.07
CA VAL A 77 30.21 -2.62 -30.22
C VAL A 77 31.67 -2.46 -30.61
N ASN A 78 32.40 -3.57 -30.72
CA ASN A 78 33.79 -3.57 -31.13
C ASN A 78 33.94 -3.49 -32.66
N ALA A 79 35.20 -3.41 -33.14
CA ALA A 79 35.52 -3.34 -34.58
C ALA A 79 35.04 -4.58 -35.39
N SER A 80 34.81 -5.71 -34.74
CA SER A 80 34.29 -6.94 -35.36
C SER A 80 32.74 -7.00 -35.35
N GLY A 81 32.05 -5.95 -34.85
CA GLY A 81 30.61 -5.86 -34.80
C GLY A 81 29.97 -6.64 -33.62
N VAL A 82 30.74 -7.11 -32.64
CA VAL A 82 30.26 -7.87 -31.47
C VAL A 82 29.96 -6.91 -30.32
N HIS A 83 28.79 -7.09 -29.70
CA HIS A 83 28.36 -6.29 -28.59
C HIS A 83 28.88 -6.84 -27.25
N ALA A 84 29.21 -5.92 -26.34
CA ALA A 84 29.63 -6.27 -24.98
C ALA A 84 29.13 -5.25 -23.95
N ILE A 85 28.92 -5.71 -22.73
CA ILE A 85 28.58 -4.87 -21.57
C ILE A 85 29.90 -4.29 -21.03
N ALA A 86 29.96 -2.96 -20.90
CA ALA A 86 31.13 -2.22 -20.44
C ALA A 86 32.45 -2.60 -21.17
N GLY A 87 32.36 -3.06 -22.43
CA GLY A 87 33.51 -3.45 -23.26
C GLY A 87 34.18 -2.26 -23.95
N GLU A 88 35.23 -2.55 -24.75
CA GLU A 88 35.88 -1.57 -25.60
C GLU A 88 35.07 -1.41 -26.89
N GLY A 89 35.04 -0.19 -27.45
CA GLY A 89 34.41 0.12 -28.73
C GLY A 89 33.47 1.32 -28.69
N THR A 90 32.59 1.40 -29.69
CA THR A 90 31.61 2.49 -29.78
C THR A 90 30.40 2.19 -28.89
N ILE A 91 29.98 3.17 -28.08
CA ILE A 91 28.76 3.06 -27.25
C ILE A 91 27.55 3.08 -28.17
N VAL A 92 26.72 2.04 -28.08
CA VAL A 92 25.49 1.86 -28.86
C VAL A 92 24.23 1.83 -28.01
N ASP A 93 24.35 1.53 -26.69
CA ASP A 93 23.27 1.57 -25.75
C ASP A 93 23.76 1.71 -24.29
N TRP A 94 22.83 1.70 -23.34
CA TRP A 94 23.06 1.77 -21.90
C TRP A 94 22.27 0.69 -21.17
N ALA A 95 22.84 0.15 -20.09
CA ALA A 95 22.18 -0.80 -19.22
C ALA A 95 22.24 -0.36 -17.76
N VAL A 96 21.16 -0.56 -17.04
CA VAL A 96 21.17 -0.52 -15.57
C VAL A 96 21.75 -1.84 -15.07
N ARG A 97 22.89 -1.76 -14.35
CA ARG A 97 23.52 -2.92 -13.71
C ARG A 97 22.97 -3.10 -12.31
N MET A 98 22.51 -4.30 -12.03
CA MET A 98 21.86 -4.67 -10.79
C MET A 98 22.46 -5.97 -10.23
N ARG A 99 22.42 -6.14 -8.92
CA ARG A 99 22.68 -7.44 -8.28
C ARG A 99 21.52 -8.39 -8.61
N ARG A 100 21.84 -9.65 -8.94
CA ARG A 100 20.81 -10.68 -9.10
C ARG A 100 20.21 -11.05 -7.75
N LEU A 101 18.90 -10.94 -7.62
CA LEU A 101 18.16 -11.37 -6.45
C LEU A 101 17.79 -12.85 -6.59
N ALA A 102 17.72 -13.54 -5.46
CA ALA A 102 17.30 -14.91 -5.38
C ALA A 102 15.77 -14.99 -5.56
N ILE A 103 15.33 -15.66 -6.62
CA ILE A 103 13.91 -15.68 -7.03
C ILE A 103 13.02 -16.31 -5.95
N GLU A 104 13.54 -17.27 -5.20
CA GLU A 104 12.85 -17.95 -4.10
C GLU A 104 12.52 -17.03 -2.91
N THR A 105 13.11 -15.83 -2.87
CA THR A 105 12.83 -14.80 -1.86
C THR A 105 11.80 -13.77 -2.34
N ARG A 106 11.34 -13.86 -3.59
CA ARG A 106 10.35 -12.96 -4.15
C ARG A 106 8.95 -13.27 -3.58
N ALA A 107 8.19 -12.25 -3.25
CA ALA A 107 6.95 -12.38 -2.49
C ALA A 107 5.89 -13.25 -3.20
N ASP A 108 5.76 -13.17 -4.52
CA ASP A 108 4.84 -14.02 -5.28
C ASP A 108 5.28 -15.51 -5.30
N GLU A 109 6.59 -15.78 -5.38
CA GLU A 109 7.14 -17.14 -5.27
C GLU A 109 6.94 -17.70 -3.87
N LEU A 110 7.21 -16.91 -2.82
CA LEU A 110 6.90 -17.29 -1.44
C LEU A 110 5.41 -17.57 -1.25
N LEU A 111 4.54 -16.78 -1.89
CA LEU A 111 3.10 -17.01 -1.84
C LEU A 111 2.71 -18.32 -2.51
N GLN A 112 3.22 -18.61 -3.71
CA GLN A 112 2.98 -19.85 -4.43
C GLN A 112 3.49 -21.08 -3.67
N ALA A 113 4.63 -20.94 -2.99
CA ALA A 113 5.21 -21.98 -2.15
C ALA A 113 4.47 -22.14 -0.79
N GLY A 114 3.50 -21.28 -0.46
CA GLY A 114 2.82 -21.27 0.84
C GLY A 114 3.69 -20.79 2.00
N LEU A 115 4.78 -20.07 1.71
CA LEU A 115 5.77 -19.56 2.67
C LEU A 115 5.58 -18.07 3.01
N LEU A 116 4.70 -17.36 2.31
CA LEU A 116 4.38 -15.97 2.62
C LEU A 116 3.48 -15.91 3.86
N GLU A 117 4.06 -15.53 4.98
CA GLU A 117 3.39 -15.50 6.29
C GLU A 117 2.83 -14.10 6.60
N PRO A 118 1.83 -13.97 7.51
CA PRO A 118 1.30 -12.69 7.95
C PRO A 118 2.36 -11.68 8.45
N ARG A 119 3.44 -12.16 9.09
CA ARG A 119 4.54 -11.29 9.56
C ARG A 119 5.24 -10.56 8.41
N HIS A 120 5.43 -11.22 7.25
CA HIS A 120 6.03 -10.60 6.08
C HIS A 120 5.17 -9.41 5.59
N ILE A 121 3.85 -9.57 5.64
CA ILE A 121 2.91 -8.51 5.27
C ILE A 121 2.95 -7.34 6.26
N ASP A 122 3.05 -7.61 7.56
CA ASP A 122 3.18 -6.58 8.59
C ASP A 122 4.47 -5.76 8.43
N GLU A 123 5.59 -6.44 8.20
CA GLU A 123 6.89 -5.82 7.96
C GLU A 123 6.90 -5.00 6.67
N LEU A 124 6.30 -5.53 5.59
CA LEU A 124 6.16 -4.84 4.32
C LEU A 124 5.30 -3.57 4.46
N ALA A 125 4.19 -3.65 5.19
CA ALA A 125 3.33 -2.48 5.42
C ALA A 125 4.07 -1.35 6.17
N VAL A 126 4.88 -1.71 7.18
CA VAL A 126 5.73 -0.77 7.91
C VAL A 126 6.81 -0.17 6.98
N HIS A 127 7.45 -1.01 6.17
CA HIS A 127 8.49 -0.58 5.22
C HIS A 127 7.94 0.42 4.20
N VAL A 128 6.78 0.12 3.59
CA VAL A 128 6.11 0.99 2.63
C VAL A 128 5.61 2.29 3.28
N ALA A 129 5.08 2.23 4.51
CA ALA A 129 4.65 3.43 5.23
C ALA A 129 5.81 4.40 5.46
N ARG A 130 6.99 3.90 5.87
CA ARG A 130 8.21 4.70 6.06
C ARG A 130 8.73 5.28 4.74
N PHE A 131 8.70 4.50 3.67
CA PHE A 131 9.04 4.99 2.34
C PHE A 131 8.15 6.16 1.93
N HIS A 132 6.83 6.02 2.07
CA HIS A 132 5.89 7.08 1.75
C HIS A 132 6.07 8.31 2.65
N GLU A 133 6.37 8.14 3.94
CA GLU A 133 6.61 9.27 4.85
C GLU A 133 7.81 10.12 4.40
N GLY A 134 8.88 9.47 3.92
CA GLY A 134 10.09 10.13 3.40
C GLY A 134 10.00 10.56 1.93
N ALA A 135 8.96 10.17 1.19
CA ALA A 135 8.85 10.47 -0.24
C ALA A 135 8.54 11.96 -0.48
N ARG A 136 9.04 12.48 -1.61
CA ARG A 136 8.83 13.86 -2.05
C ARG A 136 7.34 14.21 -2.04
N CYS A 137 7.02 15.35 -1.43
CA CYS A 137 5.69 15.89 -1.34
C CYS A 137 5.78 17.42 -1.45
N ASP A 138 5.39 17.97 -2.59
CA ASP A 138 5.43 19.39 -2.89
C ASP A 138 4.27 19.80 -3.84
N ALA A 139 4.25 21.07 -4.25
CA ALA A 139 3.21 21.59 -5.11
C ALA A 139 3.17 20.90 -6.49
N GLU A 140 4.27 20.37 -6.99
CA GLU A 140 4.32 19.66 -8.27
C GLU A 140 3.68 18.27 -8.12
N THR A 141 4.11 17.48 -7.13
CA THR A 141 3.53 16.16 -6.86
C THR A 141 2.03 16.26 -6.55
N SER A 142 1.63 17.26 -5.75
CA SER A 142 0.24 17.45 -5.29
C SER A 142 -0.77 17.64 -6.43
N ARG A 143 -0.35 18.23 -7.56
CA ARG A 143 -1.21 18.40 -8.75
C ARG A 143 -1.68 17.08 -9.37
N HIS A 144 -1.01 15.99 -9.09
CA HIS A 144 -1.36 14.67 -9.61
C HIS A 144 -2.46 13.96 -8.78
N GLY A 145 -2.80 14.49 -7.61
CA GLY A 145 -3.84 13.95 -6.73
C GLY A 145 -5.22 14.57 -6.92
N ASP A 146 -5.38 15.59 -7.77
CA ASP A 146 -6.68 16.19 -7.98
C ASP A 146 -7.62 15.28 -8.79
N ALA A 147 -8.93 15.40 -8.51
CA ALA A 147 -9.95 14.54 -9.12
C ALA A 147 -10.01 14.70 -10.66
N ALA A 148 -9.66 15.87 -11.20
CA ALA A 148 -9.67 16.11 -12.64
C ALA A 148 -8.52 15.35 -13.34
N THR A 149 -7.34 15.33 -12.73
CA THR A 149 -6.19 14.54 -13.22
C THR A 149 -6.46 13.05 -13.15
N ILE A 150 -7.01 12.56 -12.02
CA ILE A 150 -7.38 11.15 -11.86
C ILE A 150 -8.47 10.77 -12.88
N ARG A 151 -9.49 11.60 -13.07
CA ARG A 151 -10.56 11.41 -14.06
C ARG A 151 -10.03 11.28 -15.49
N ARG A 152 -9.04 12.09 -15.85
CA ARG A 152 -8.37 11.98 -17.16
C ARG A 152 -7.68 10.63 -17.31
N ASN A 153 -6.96 10.16 -16.27
CA ASN A 153 -6.29 8.86 -16.29
C ASN A 153 -7.29 7.70 -16.41
N VAL A 154 -8.43 7.77 -15.73
CA VAL A 154 -9.52 6.79 -15.86
C VAL A 154 -10.04 6.76 -17.29
N LYS A 155 -10.43 7.92 -17.84
CA LYS A 155 -10.97 8.00 -19.21
C LYS A 155 -9.99 7.47 -20.25
N GLU A 156 -8.71 7.84 -20.18
CA GLU A 156 -7.68 7.34 -21.08
C GLU A 156 -7.56 5.81 -21.01
N ASN A 157 -7.68 5.19 -19.84
CA ASN A 157 -7.65 3.74 -19.71
C ASN A 157 -8.80 3.08 -20.47
N PHE A 158 -10.03 3.60 -20.36
CA PHE A 158 -11.19 3.08 -21.08
C PHE A 158 -11.09 3.34 -22.59
N GLU A 159 -10.63 4.51 -23.01
CA GLU A 159 -10.40 4.83 -24.42
C GLU A 159 -9.39 3.88 -25.06
N GLN A 160 -8.26 3.61 -24.40
CA GLN A 160 -7.22 2.72 -24.89
C GLN A 160 -7.63 1.24 -24.94
N THR A 161 -8.61 0.83 -24.13
CA THR A 161 -9.11 -0.55 -24.11
C THR A 161 -10.41 -0.76 -24.92
N ARG A 162 -11.01 0.29 -25.43
CA ARG A 162 -12.35 0.26 -26.06
C ARG A 162 -12.52 -0.83 -27.11
N VAL A 163 -11.48 -1.09 -27.90
CA VAL A 163 -11.52 -2.13 -28.98
C VAL A 163 -11.34 -3.53 -28.41
N LEU A 164 -10.61 -3.68 -27.31
CA LEU A 164 -10.19 -4.97 -26.76
C LEU A 164 -11.12 -5.50 -25.66
N ILE A 165 -11.78 -4.59 -24.93
CA ILE A 165 -12.48 -4.95 -23.69
C ILE A 165 -13.64 -5.93 -23.90
N GLY A 166 -14.27 -5.90 -25.09
CA GLY A 166 -15.35 -6.80 -25.48
C GLY A 166 -14.95 -8.28 -25.57
N ASP A 167 -13.64 -8.58 -25.66
CA ASP A 167 -13.11 -9.95 -25.60
C ASP A 167 -13.12 -10.53 -24.18
N TYR A 168 -13.28 -9.67 -23.16
CA TYR A 168 -13.12 -10.01 -21.75
C TYR A 168 -14.36 -9.81 -20.90
N LEU A 169 -15.13 -8.75 -21.17
CA LEU A 169 -16.31 -8.32 -20.43
C LEU A 169 -17.49 -8.09 -21.37
N SER A 170 -18.72 -8.22 -20.87
CA SER A 170 -19.88 -7.69 -21.57
C SER A 170 -19.86 -6.15 -21.60
N ALA A 171 -20.61 -5.56 -22.53
CA ALA A 171 -20.73 -4.10 -22.60
C ALA A 171 -21.28 -3.51 -21.29
N ASP A 172 -22.23 -4.19 -20.66
CA ASP A 172 -22.82 -3.76 -19.39
C ASP A 172 -21.77 -3.78 -18.26
N GLN A 173 -20.96 -4.83 -18.14
CA GLN A 173 -19.89 -4.93 -17.15
C GLN A 173 -18.81 -3.87 -17.37
N ALA A 174 -18.39 -3.61 -18.60
CA ALA A 174 -17.42 -2.56 -18.90
C ALA A 174 -17.97 -1.18 -18.55
N HIS A 175 -19.24 -0.92 -18.90
CA HIS A 175 -19.91 0.32 -18.56
C HIS A 175 -20.08 0.51 -17.04
N GLU A 176 -20.39 -0.57 -16.33
CA GLU A 176 -20.53 -0.55 -14.87
C GLU A 176 -19.23 -0.14 -14.16
N ILE A 177 -18.08 -0.71 -14.56
CA ILE A 177 -16.77 -0.29 -14.02
C ILE A 177 -16.51 1.20 -14.29
N GLU A 178 -16.72 1.62 -15.56
CA GLU A 178 -16.48 3.02 -15.96
C GLU A 178 -17.39 3.98 -15.19
N ALA A 179 -18.69 3.70 -15.15
CA ALA A 179 -19.68 4.51 -14.44
C ALA A 179 -19.38 4.62 -12.95
N TRP A 180 -18.99 3.49 -12.32
CA TRP A 180 -18.64 3.48 -10.91
C TRP A 180 -17.36 4.30 -10.62
N GLN A 181 -16.28 4.08 -11.36
CA GLN A 181 -15.03 4.83 -11.16
C GLN A 181 -15.23 6.34 -11.40
N LEU A 182 -15.96 6.72 -12.45
CA LEU A 182 -16.27 8.14 -12.72
C LEU A 182 -17.25 8.72 -11.71
N GLY A 183 -18.18 7.92 -11.20
CA GLY A 183 -19.12 8.29 -10.14
C GLY A 183 -18.43 8.62 -8.83
N MET A 184 -17.45 7.79 -8.41
CA MET A 184 -16.62 8.06 -7.24
C MET A 184 -15.89 9.40 -7.36
N LEU A 185 -15.36 9.72 -8.52
CA LEU A 185 -14.73 11.02 -8.82
C LEU A 185 -15.73 12.18 -8.97
N GLY A 186 -17.03 11.91 -8.97
CA GLY A 186 -18.07 12.92 -8.87
C GLY A 186 -18.12 13.59 -7.51
N ASN A 187 -17.75 12.89 -6.45
CA ASN A 187 -17.52 13.46 -5.12
C ASN A 187 -16.01 13.71 -4.95
N GLU A 188 -15.58 14.94 -5.25
CA GLU A 188 -14.16 15.33 -5.19
C GLU A 188 -13.62 15.47 -3.76
N GLY A 189 -14.51 15.61 -2.77
CA GLY A 189 -14.14 15.88 -1.37
C GLY A 189 -13.10 14.92 -0.79
N PRO A 190 -13.28 13.59 -0.86
CA PRO A 190 -12.30 12.64 -0.36
C PRO A 190 -10.91 12.79 -1.01
N PHE A 191 -10.83 13.01 -2.32
CA PHE A 191 -9.57 13.16 -3.04
C PHE A 191 -8.88 14.47 -2.68
N MET A 192 -9.63 15.58 -2.57
CA MET A 192 -9.08 16.87 -2.15
C MET A 192 -8.59 16.82 -0.71
N ALA A 193 -9.31 16.20 0.20
CA ALA A 193 -8.86 15.97 1.57
C ALA A 193 -7.51 15.21 1.64
N ARG A 194 -7.25 14.29 0.72
CA ARG A 194 -5.99 13.57 0.59
C ARG A 194 -4.85 14.50 0.13
N VAL A 195 -5.13 15.40 -0.82
CA VAL A 195 -4.19 16.45 -1.25
C VAL A 195 -3.84 17.36 -0.08
N ASP A 196 -4.85 17.89 0.63
CA ASP A 196 -4.69 18.79 1.77
C ASP A 196 -3.92 18.13 2.93
N ALA A 197 -4.11 16.82 3.13
CA ALA A 197 -3.38 16.00 4.10
C ALA A 197 -1.96 15.62 3.64
N SER A 198 -1.46 16.14 2.50
CA SER A 198 -0.14 15.83 1.93
C SER A 198 0.08 14.34 1.68
N ARG A 199 -0.97 13.63 1.23
CA ARG A 199 -0.93 12.21 0.90
C ARG A 199 -0.57 11.94 -0.56
N VAL A 200 -0.42 12.98 -1.39
CA VAL A 200 0.04 12.88 -2.78
C VAL A 200 1.56 13.02 -2.81
N ARG A 201 2.25 11.96 -3.27
CA ARG A 201 3.69 11.86 -3.14
C ARG A 201 4.35 11.21 -4.36
N ASP A 202 5.68 11.32 -4.44
CA ASP A 202 6.52 10.58 -5.39
C ASP A 202 6.64 9.12 -4.91
N GLY A 203 5.66 8.30 -5.28
CA GLY A 203 5.52 6.91 -4.87
C GLY A 203 6.39 5.93 -5.67
N HIS A 204 5.93 4.67 -5.71
CA HIS A 204 6.51 3.60 -6.52
C HIS A 204 5.86 3.49 -7.91
N GLY A 205 4.54 3.57 -7.98
CA GLY A 205 3.74 3.51 -9.20
C GLY A 205 3.34 2.10 -9.66
N ASP A 206 4.13 1.06 -9.35
CA ASP A 206 3.86 -0.35 -9.70
C ASP A 206 4.19 -1.30 -8.53
N LEU A 207 3.65 -1.01 -7.33
CA LEU A 207 3.93 -1.81 -6.14
C LEU A 207 3.13 -3.12 -6.17
N ARG A 208 3.81 -4.24 -6.47
CA ARG A 208 3.23 -5.58 -6.61
C ARG A 208 4.13 -6.65 -5.99
N LEU A 209 3.59 -7.85 -5.73
CA LEU A 209 4.33 -8.94 -5.11
C LEU A 209 5.59 -9.34 -5.89
N GLU A 210 5.54 -9.35 -7.22
CA GLU A 210 6.69 -9.71 -8.07
C GLU A 210 7.87 -8.71 -7.97
N HIS A 211 7.64 -7.54 -7.39
CA HIS A 211 8.67 -6.51 -7.17
C HIS A 211 9.22 -6.50 -5.73
N VAL A 212 8.67 -7.32 -4.84
CA VAL A 212 9.03 -7.38 -3.42
C VAL A 212 9.86 -8.63 -3.14
N TYR A 213 10.98 -8.48 -2.44
CA TYR A 213 11.87 -9.56 -2.03
C TYR A 213 12.11 -9.49 -0.52
N PHE A 214 12.04 -10.65 0.15
CA PHE A 214 12.30 -10.80 1.57
C PHE A 214 13.65 -11.49 1.79
N GLY A 215 14.65 -10.73 2.25
CA GLY A 215 15.97 -11.26 2.58
C GLY A 215 15.94 -12.18 3.80
N THR A 216 16.84 -13.16 3.83
CA THR A 216 17.01 -14.07 4.98
C THR A 216 17.48 -13.36 6.24
N ASP A 217 18.03 -12.15 6.11
CA ASP A 217 18.45 -11.26 7.19
C ASP A 217 17.32 -10.35 7.70
N GLY A 218 16.10 -10.50 7.17
CA GLY A 218 14.94 -9.67 7.49
C GLY A 218 14.88 -8.36 6.68
N SER A 219 15.76 -8.16 5.71
CA SER A 219 15.67 -7.01 4.80
C SER A 219 14.49 -7.15 3.84
N ILE A 220 13.89 -6.02 3.47
CA ILE A 220 12.87 -5.94 2.43
C ILE A 220 13.41 -5.06 1.31
N THR A 221 13.42 -5.62 0.10
CA THR A 221 13.85 -4.92 -1.10
C THR A 221 12.68 -4.81 -2.06
N ILE A 222 12.42 -3.61 -2.58
CA ILE A 222 11.37 -3.36 -3.56
C ILE A 222 12.02 -2.75 -4.80
N ILE A 223 11.80 -3.36 -5.96
CA ILE A 223 12.41 -2.98 -7.24
C ILE A 223 11.35 -2.55 -8.27
N ASP A 224 11.81 -2.05 -9.39
CA ASP A 224 11.00 -1.73 -10.57
C ASP A 224 9.98 -0.59 -10.36
N CYS A 225 10.44 0.45 -9.63
CA CYS A 225 9.72 1.71 -9.54
C CYS A 225 9.62 2.36 -10.93
N ILE A 226 8.45 2.90 -11.29
CA ILE A 226 8.24 3.57 -12.57
C ILE A 226 9.17 4.79 -12.73
N GLU A 227 10.02 4.79 -13.76
CA GLU A 227 10.97 5.86 -14.05
C GLU A 227 10.60 6.71 -15.28
N PHE A 228 9.85 6.12 -16.21
CA PHE A 228 9.65 6.69 -17.55
C PHE A 228 8.59 7.79 -17.62
N ASN A 229 7.74 7.93 -16.59
CA ASN A 229 6.70 8.95 -16.56
C ASN A 229 6.27 9.28 -15.12
N ASP A 230 6.57 10.50 -14.70
CA ASP A 230 6.24 11.01 -13.35
C ASP A 230 4.74 10.95 -13.05
N ARG A 231 3.88 11.12 -14.05
CA ARG A 231 2.43 11.04 -13.92
C ARG A 231 1.92 9.70 -13.37
N PHE A 232 2.64 8.60 -13.59
CA PHE A 232 2.27 7.28 -13.10
C PHE A 232 2.83 6.96 -11.71
N ARG A 233 3.78 7.77 -11.26
CA ARG A 233 4.43 7.65 -9.95
C ARG A 233 3.98 8.70 -8.96
N TYR A 234 3.74 9.95 -9.42
CA TYR A 234 3.16 10.98 -8.58
C TYR A 234 1.67 10.73 -8.39
N GLY A 235 1.26 10.48 -7.15
CA GLY A 235 -0.12 10.16 -6.83
C GLY A 235 -0.36 10.01 -5.36
N ASP A 236 -1.62 9.78 -5.00
CA ASP A 236 -1.99 9.41 -3.65
C ASP A 236 -1.26 8.13 -3.26
N VAL A 237 -0.63 8.11 -2.07
CA VAL A 237 -0.01 6.91 -1.53
C VAL A 237 -0.98 5.73 -1.46
N CYS A 238 -2.29 6.02 -1.38
CA CYS A 238 -3.33 4.99 -1.46
C CYS A 238 -3.32 4.26 -2.81
N ALA A 239 -2.89 4.90 -3.91
CA ALA A 239 -2.80 4.24 -5.22
C ALA A 239 -1.69 3.17 -5.26
N ASP A 240 -0.59 3.35 -4.51
CA ASP A 240 0.47 2.34 -4.40
C ASP A 240 0.03 1.17 -3.51
N ILE A 241 -0.52 1.47 -2.32
CA ILE A 241 -0.95 0.39 -1.41
C ILE A 241 -2.15 -0.38 -1.94
N ALA A 242 -3.06 0.27 -2.65
CA ALA A 242 -4.17 -0.40 -3.33
C ALA A 242 -3.69 -1.31 -4.46
N PHE A 243 -2.55 -1.00 -5.09
CA PHE A 243 -1.97 -1.87 -6.10
C PHE A 243 -1.51 -3.21 -5.48
N LEU A 244 -0.80 -3.15 -4.35
CA LEU A 244 -0.36 -4.37 -3.65
C LEU A 244 -1.54 -5.14 -3.03
N SER A 245 -2.50 -4.43 -2.43
CA SER A 245 -3.72 -5.04 -1.89
C SER A 245 -4.52 -5.75 -2.98
N MET A 246 -4.72 -5.10 -4.13
CA MET A 246 -5.36 -5.68 -5.30
C MET A 246 -4.60 -6.91 -5.83
N ASP A 247 -3.27 -6.86 -5.85
CA ASP A 247 -2.43 -7.97 -6.32
C ASP A 247 -2.53 -9.19 -5.38
N LEU A 248 -2.50 -8.98 -4.06
CA LEU A 248 -2.79 -10.01 -3.06
C LEU A 248 -4.20 -10.63 -3.25
N ALA A 249 -5.22 -9.79 -3.50
CA ALA A 249 -6.57 -10.24 -3.78
C ALA A 249 -6.65 -11.03 -5.10
N TRP A 250 -5.90 -10.63 -6.13
CA TRP A 250 -5.80 -11.36 -7.40
C TRP A 250 -5.23 -12.77 -7.20
N HIS A 251 -4.30 -12.94 -6.26
CA HIS A 251 -3.77 -14.24 -5.85
C HIS A 251 -4.69 -15.02 -4.89
N GLY A 252 -5.88 -14.49 -4.56
CA GLY A 252 -6.85 -15.13 -3.68
C GLY A 252 -6.58 -14.92 -2.19
N ARG A 253 -5.65 -14.02 -1.82
CA ARG A 253 -5.25 -13.73 -0.44
C ARG A 253 -5.84 -12.40 0.05
N VAL A 254 -7.17 -12.32 0.03
CA VAL A 254 -7.92 -11.16 0.57
C VAL A 254 -7.61 -10.94 2.06
N ASP A 255 -7.36 -12.02 2.80
CA ASP A 255 -6.93 -11.97 4.20
C ASP A 255 -5.62 -11.17 4.39
N LEU A 256 -4.62 -11.42 3.53
CA LEU A 256 -3.36 -10.68 3.55
C LEU A 256 -3.50 -9.26 3.00
N ALA A 257 -4.39 -9.04 2.01
CA ALA A 257 -4.69 -7.72 1.49
C ALA A 257 -5.28 -6.80 2.58
N GLU A 258 -6.29 -7.26 3.30
CA GLU A 258 -6.90 -6.49 4.39
C GLU A 258 -5.92 -6.30 5.56
N ARG A 259 -5.11 -7.31 5.89
CA ARG A 259 -4.03 -7.18 6.90
C ARG A 259 -3.01 -6.11 6.51
N PHE A 260 -2.59 -6.09 5.25
CA PHE A 260 -1.66 -5.08 4.72
C PHE A 260 -2.22 -3.67 4.87
N LEU A 261 -3.47 -3.44 4.42
CA LEU A 261 -4.15 -2.16 4.52
C LEU A 261 -4.29 -1.71 5.99
N ALA A 262 -4.74 -2.61 6.87
CA ALA A 262 -4.91 -2.32 8.29
C ALA A 262 -3.58 -1.97 8.98
N ARG A 263 -2.51 -2.70 8.66
CA ARG A 263 -1.19 -2.45 9.22
C ARG A 263 -0.59 -1.15 8.69
N TYR A 264 -0.72 -0.89 7.39
CA TYR A 264 -0.29 0.36 6.77
C TYR A 264 -1.01 1.56 7.38
N ALA A 265 -2.35 1.53 7.46
CA ALA A 265 -3.15 2.58 8.05
C ALA A 265 -2.73 2.90 9.49
N ARG A 266 -2.44 1.86 10.28
CA ARG A 266 -1.96 2.02 11.65
C ARG A 266 -0.57 2.65 11.72
N GLU A 267 0.37 2.22 10.87
CA GLU A 267 1.76 2.73 10.88
C GLU A 267 1.84 4.18 10.39
N SER A 268 1.22 4.48 9.24
CA SER A 268 1.18 5.82 8.66
C SER A 268 0.18 6.75 9.36
N ASN A 269 -0.65 6.19 10.26
CA ASN A 269 -1.79 6.86 10.87
C ASN A 269 -2.73 7.50 9.84
N ASP A 270 -2.96 6.80 8.73
CA ASP A 270 -3.73 7.25 7.58
C ASP A 270 -4.97 6.39 7.38
N TYR A 271 -5.96 6.55 8.26
CA TYR A 271 -7.25 5.83 8.13
C TYR A 271 -8.17 6.49 7.10
N ASP A 272 -7.90 7.73 6.70
CA ASP A 272 -8.63 8.40 5.62
C ASP A 272 -8.43 7.71 4.25
N LEU A 273 -7.41 6.85 4.11
CA LEU A 273 -7.23 6.02 2.91
C LEU A 273 -8.46 5.16 2.58
N TYR A 274 -9.23 4.75 3.61
CA TYR A 274 -10.43 3.93 3.42
C TYR A 274 -11.55 4.65 2.67
N SER A 275 -11.51 5.97 2.56
CA SER A 275 -12.45 6.73 1.71
C SER A 275 -12.22 6.54 0.21
N VAL A 276 -11.00 6.13 -0.20
CA VAL A 276 -10.59 6.04 -1.62
C VAL A 276 -9.97 4.70 -2.02
N VAL A 277 -9.70 3.80 -1.07
CA VAL A 277 -8.98 2.55 -1.36
C VAL A 277 -9.73 1.66 -2.34
N ASN A 278 -11.04 1.49 -2.20
CA ASN A 278 -11.84 0.68 -3.11
C ASN A 278 -11.77 1.21 -4.55
N PHE A 279 -11.77 2.55 -4.71
CA PHE A 279 -11.59 3.18 -6.00
C PHE A 279 -10.23 2.82 -6.61
N TYR A 280 -9.14 2.96 -5.84
CA TYR A 280 -7.80 2.67 -6.35
C TYR A 280 -7.58 1.18 -6.59
N GLU A 281 -8.15 0.28 -5.81
CA GLU A 281 -8.10 -1.17 -6.09
C GLU A 281 -8.77 -1.51 -7.43
N SER A 282 -9.97 -0.98 -7.68
CA SER A 282 -10.66 -1.14 -8.98
C SER A 282 -9.86 -0.52 -10.14
N TYR A 283 -9.37 0.71 -9.96
CA TYR A 283 -8.55 1.41 -10.95
C TYR A 283 -7.27 0.61 -11.30
N ARG A 284 -6.53 0.11 -10.30
CA ARG A 284 -5.30 -0.66 -10.53
C ARG A 284 -5.57 -2.02 -11.17
N ALA A 285 -6.66 -2.69 -10.79
CA ALA A 285 -7.10 -3.90 -11.46
C ALA A 285 -7.40 -3.64 -12.94
N PHE A 286 -8.10 -2.54 -13.26
CA PHE A 286 -8.37 -2.16 -14.64
C PHE A 286 -7.08 -1.86 -15.42
N VAL A 287 -6.13 -1.14 -14.83
CA VAL A 287 -4.80 -0.86 -15.44
C VAL A 287 -4.08 -2.17 -15.77
N ARG A 288 -4.07 -3.16 -14.87
CA ARG A 288 -3.45 -4.47 -15.13
C ARG A 288 -4.19 -5.24 -16.21
N GLY A 289 -5.52 -5.20 -16.21
CA GLY A 289 -6.35 -5.78 -17.26
C GLY A 289 -6.02 -5.18 -18.65
N LYS A 290 -5.86 -3.85 -18.70
CA LYS A 290 -5.43 -3.14 -19.91
C LYS A 290 -4.06 -3.62 -20.39
N VAL A 291 -3.03 -3.61 -19.53
CA VAL A 291 -1.68 -4.04 -19.91
C VAL A 291 -1.66 -5.46 -20.41
N ALA A 292 -2.32 -6.37 -19.71
CA ALA A 292 -2.44 -7.77 -20.13
C ALA A 292 -3.22 -7.92 -21.45
N SER A 293 -4.29 -7.14 -21.69
CA SER A 293 -5.05 -7.18 -22.93
C SER A 293 -4.26 -6.71 -24.15
N LEU A 294 -3.40 -5.69 -23.96
CA LEU A 294 -2.48 -5.23 -25.00
C LEU A 294 -1.44 -6.30 -25.34
N LEU A 295 -0.88 -7.01 -24.36
CA LEU A 295 0.03 -8.14 -24.59
C LEU A 295 -0.68 -9.29 -25.30
N ALA A 296 -1.93 -9.58 -24.94
CA ALA A 296 -2.71 -10.64 -25.61
C ALA A 296 -2.99 -10.31 -27.08
N ALA A 297 -3.04 -9.03 -27.45
CA ALA A 297 -3.24 -8.54 -28.81
C ALA A 297 -1.93 -8.39 -29.61
N ASP A 298 -0.77 -8.41 -28.94
CA ASP A 298 0.55 -8.25 -29.57
C ASP A 298 0.88 -9.45 -30.46
N THR A 299 0.97 -9.23 -31.77
CA THR A 299 1.27 -10.29 -32.75
C THR A 299 2.72 -10.76 -32.73
N GLU A 300 3.65 -9.98 -32.17
CA GLU A 300 5.05 -10.37 -32.02
C GLU A 300 5.29 -11.27 -30.80
N ALA A 301 4.36 -11.27 -29.84
CA ALA A 301 4.44 -12.12 -28.65
C ALA A 301 4.14 -13.59 -29.01
N SER A 302 4.80 -14.53 -28.31
CA SER A 302 4.57 -15.96 -28.52
C SER A 302 3.10 -16.37 -28.24
N PRO A 303 2.56 -17.38 -28.94
CA PRO A 303 1.18 -17.84 -28.73
C PRO A 303 0.89 -18.19 -27.26
N GLY A 304 1.83 -18.82 -26.56
CA GLY A 304 1.69 -19.16 -25.15
C GLY A 304 1.65 -17.95 -24.23
N ALA A 305 2.46 -16.91 -24.51
CA ALA A 305 2.45 -15.64 -23.78
C ALA A 305 1.12 -14.90 -23.97
N ARG A 306 0.64 -14.83 -25.20
CA ARG A 306 -0.66 -14.21 -25.54
C ARG A 306 -1.83 -14.89 -24.83
N GLU A 307 -1.84 -16.22 -24.77
CA GLU A 307 -2.92 -16.97 -24.13
C GLU A 307 -2.89 -16.81 -22.60
N ARG A 308 -1.69 -16.76 -21.98
CA ARG A 308 -1.57 -16.40 -20.55
C ARG A 308 -2.08 -14.99 -20.29
N ALA A 309 -1.63 -14.03 -21.07
CA ALA A 309 -2.03 -12.62 -20.95
C ALA A 309 -3.56 -12.44 -21.13
N ARG A 310 -4.20 -13.21 -22.03
CA ARG A 310 -5.65 -13.19 -22.20
C ARG A 310 -6.39 -13.64 -20.95
N ARG A 311 -5.94 -14.74 -20.31
CA ARG A 311 -6.53 -15.21 -19.05
C ARG A 311 -6.32 -14.21 -17.90
N GLU A 312 -5.14 -13.62 -17.81
CA GLU A 312 -4.82 -12.59 -16.83
C GLU A 312 -5.69 -11.34 -17.02
N ALA A 313 -5.80 -10.84 -18.25
CA ALA A 313 -6.63 -9.69 -18.58
C ALA A 313 -8.07 -9.89 -18.09
N ARG A 314 -8.67 -11.05 -18.41
CA ARG A 314 -10.04 -11.37 -17.95
C ARG A 314 -10.16 -11.33 -16.43
N ARG A 315 -9.22 -11.95 -15.71
CA ARG A 315 -9.25 -11.98 -14.23
C ARG A 315 -9.10 -10.58 -13.62
N TYR A 316 -8.23 -9.75 -14.17
CA TYR A 316 -8.05 -8.37 -13.70
C TYR A 316 -9.27 -7.51 -14.00
N PHE A 317 -9.87 -7.61 -15.17
CA PHE A 317 -11.10 -6.87 -15.48
C PHE A 317 -12.28 -7.30 -14.59
N VAL A 318 -12.42 -8.60 -14.31
CA VAL A 318 -13.42 -9.09 -13.35
C VAL A 318 -13.09 -8.58 -11.94
N LEU A 319 -11.81 -8.52 -11.55
CA LEU A 319 -11.40 -7.97 -10.26
C LEU A 319 -11.70 -6.46 -10.16
N ALA A 320 -11.69 -5.72 -11.28
CA ALA A 320 -12.08 -4.31 -11.30
C ALA A 320 -13.57 -4.09 -10.94
N LEU A 321 -14.43 -5.10 -11.11
CA LEU A 321 -15.82 -5.12 -10.58
C LEU A 321 -15.88 -5.39 -9.07
N ALA A 322 -14.76 -5.69 -8.44
CA ALA A 322 -14.70 -6.19 -7.05
C ALA A 322 -14.98 -5.12 -5.97
N TYR A 323 -15.28 -3.86 -6.35
CA TYR A 323 -15.86 -2.90 -5.41
C TYR A 323 -17.20 -3.41 -4.80
N GLU A 324 -17.89 -4.32 -5.48
CA GLU A 324 -19.08 -5.03 -4.99
C GLU A 324 -18.76 -6.37 -4.29
N ARG A 325 -17.48 -6.77 -4.24
CA ARG A 325 -17.12 -8.03 -3.59
C ARG A 325 -17.57 -8.02 -2.12
N PRO A 326 -18.15 -9.13 -1.61
CA PRO A 326 -18.45 -9.21 -0.19
C PRO A 326 -17.14 -9.07 0.61
N PRO A 327 -17.17 -8.32 1.72
CA PRO A 327 -15.99 -8.17 2.57
C PRO A 327 -15.59 -9.53 3.16
N LEU A 328 -14.29 -9.71 3.43
CA LEU A 328 -13.77 -10.93 4.07
C LEU A 328 -14.51 -11.24 5.38
N VAL A 329 -14.73 -10.20 6.17
CA VAL A 329 -15.56 -10.24 7.38
C VAL A 329 -16.62 -9.13 7.24
N PRO A 330 -17.90 -9.42 7.40
CA PRO A 330 -18.96 -8.42 7.35
C PRO A 330 -18.67 -7.25 8.28
N PRO A 331 -18.94 -5.99 7.86
CA PRO A 331 -18.67 -4.81 8.67
C PRO A 331 -19.34 -4.91 10.04
N ARG A 332 -18.60 -4.53 11.07
CA ARG A 332 -19.04 -4.52 12.48
C ARG A 332 -18.18 -3.58 13.29
N VAL A 333 -18.68 -3.15 14.42
CA VAL A 333 -17.90 -2.40 15.40
C VAL A 333 -17.58 -3.32 16.58
N VAL A 334 -16.29 -3.51 16.85
CA VAL A 334 -15.82 -4.16 18.07
C VAL A 334 -15.10 -3.13 18.93
N ALA A 335 -15.70 -2.77 20.05
CA ALA A 335 -15.16 -1.83 21.00
C ALA A 335 -14.50 -2.57 22.17
N VAL A 336 -13.21 -2.34 22.43
CA VAL A 336 -12.47 -2.93 23.55
C VAL A 336 -12.23 -1.84 24.58
N GLY A 337 -12.99 -1.91 25.67
CA GLY A 337 -13.03 -0.96 26.77
C GLY A 337 -12.42 -1.47 28.06
N GLY A 338 -12.39 -0.62 29.08
CA GLY A 338 -11.98 -0.98 30.45
C GLY A 338 -10.88 -0.08 31.03
N MET A 339 -10.45 -0.43 32.25
CA MET A 339 -9.48 0.34 33.04
C MET A 339 -8.12 0.51 32.37
N ILE A 340 -7.38 1.56 32.76
CA ILE A 340 -5.97 1.73 32.36
C ILE A 340 -5.16 0.48 32.74
N ALA A 341 -4.22 0.09 31.89
CA ALA A 341 -3.36 -1.09 32.07
C ALA A 341 -4.09 -2.44 32.29
N SER A 342 -5.41 -2.55 32.03
CA SER A 342 -6.17 -3.80 32.13
C SER A 342 -5.77 -4.85 31.08
N GLY A 343 -5.20 -4.43 29.93
CA GLY A 343 -4.81 -5.31 28.83
C GLY A 343 -5.57 -5.04 27.52
N LYS A 344 -6.38 -3.99 27.47
CA LYS A 344 -7.19 -3.60 26.31
C LYS A 344 -6.46 -3.65 24.98
N SER A 345 -5.30 -2.97 24.90
CA SER A 345 -4.59 -2.84 23.64
C SER A 345 -4.09 -4.19 23.08
N ASN A 346 -3.73 -5.14 23.97
CA ASN A 346 -3.40 -6.49 23.54
C ASN A 346 -4.63 -7.25 23.04
N ALA A 347 -5.74 -7.17 23.79
CA ALA A 347 -7.01 -7.79 23.39
C ALA A 347 -7.51 -7.19 22.05
N ALA A 348 -7.48 -5.87 21.92
CA ALA A 348 -7.88 -5.18 20.69
C ALA A 348 -6.99 -5.56 19.49
N ALA A 349 -5.67 -5.67 19.70
CA ALA A 349 -4.75 -6.13 18.66
C ALA A 349 -5.06 -7.56 18.22
N THR A 350 -5.28 -8.49 19.17
CA THR A 350 -5.66 -9.88 18.86
C THR A 350 -6.98 -9.95 18.08
N VAL A 351 -7.99 -9.18 18.49
CA VAL A 351 -9.27 -9.13 17.77
C VAL A 351 -9.11 -8.56 16.36
N ALA A 352 -8.33 -7.49 16.22
CA ALA A 352 -8.04 -6.88 14.92
C ALA A 352 -7.31 -7.85 13.97
N GLU A 353 -6.36 -8.63 14.49
CA GLU A 353 -5.68 -9.68 13.72
C GLU A 353 -6.62 -10.79 13.28
N LEU A 354 -7.47 -11.28 14.18
CA LEU A 354 -8.46 -12.34 13.87
C LEU A 354 -9.48 -11.90 12.80
N LEU A 355 -9.83 -10.62 12.79
CA LEU A 355 -10.79 -10.06 11.84
C LEU A 355 -10.12 -9.47 10.59
N ALA A 356 -8.79 -9.46 10.50
CA ALA A 356 -8.03 -8.68 9.52
C ALA A 356 -8.57 -7.22 9.41
N ALA A 357 -8.86 -6.61 10.56
CA ALA A 357 -9.58 -5.34 10.67
C ALA A 357 -8.65 -4.19 11.08
N PRO A 358 -8.91 -2.96 10.61
CA PRO A 358 -8.29 -1.76 11.14
C PRO A 358 -8.49 -1.63 12.65
N LEU A 359 -7.43 -1.22 13.36
CA LEU A 359 -7.42 -0.96 14.79
C LEU A 359 -7.23 0.52 15.07
N LEU A 360 -8.25 1.19 15.59
CA LEU A 360 -8.20 2.58 16.03
C LEU A 360 -7.95 2.67 17.54
N SER A 361 -6.84 3.31 17.92
CA SER A 361 -6.48 3.52 19.33
C SER A 361 -6.67 4.97 19.75
N SER A 362 -7.38 5.20 20.84
CA SER A 362 -7.59 6.54 21.42
C SER A 362 -6.27 7.19 21.84
N ASP A 363 -5.28 6.42 22.31
CA ASP A 363 -3.97 6.94 22.70
C ASP A 363 -3.16 7.38 21.46
N ARG A 364 -3.15 6.60 20.38
CA ARG A 364 -2.50 6.99 19.11
C ARG A 364 -3.17 8.22 18.48
N THR A 365 -4.50 8.24 18.44
CA THR A 365 -5.29 9.37 17.93
C THR A 365 -4.97 10.65 18.70
N ARG A 366 -4.88 10.56 20.04
CA ARG A 366 -4.49 11.69 20.90
C ARG A 366 -3.12 12.22 20.54
N LYS A 367 -2.11 11.36 20.46
CA LYS A 367 -0.74 11.75 20.12
C LYS A 367 -0.66 12.43 18.75
N ARG A 368 -1.37 11.90 17.75
CA ARG A 368 -1.46 12.53 16.44
C ARG A 368 -2.05 13.94 16.50
N LEU A 369 -3.19 14.11 17.16
CA LEU A 369 -3.85 15.42 17.26
C LEU A 369 -2.95 16.46 17.95
N MET A 370 -2.04 16.01 18.80
CA MET A 370 -1.06 16.86 19.51
C MET A 370 0.28 17.01 18.75
N GLY A 371 0.43 16.41 17.54
CA GLY A 371 1.66 16.49 16.75
C GLY A 371 2.79 15.58 17.24
N HIS A 372 2.49 14.56 18.05
CA HIS A 372 3.47 13.62 18.60
C HIS A 372 3.49 12.28 17.84
N ARG A 373 4.64 11.61 17.89
CA ARG A 373 4.77 10.24 17.40
C ARG A 373 4.05 9.26 18.32
N PRO A 374 3.57 8.10 17.81
CA PRO A 374 2.77 7.15 18.61
C PRO A 374 3.45 6.65 19.89
N THR A 375 4.77 6.52 19.90
CA THR A 375 5.58 6.04 21.04
C THR A 375 6.22 7.15 21.86
N GLU A 376 6.05 8.39 21.45
CA GLU A 376 6.57 9.55 22.18
C GLU A 376 5.77 9.77 23.47
N SER A 377 6.47 9.97 24.60
CA SER A 377 5.81 10.19 25.88
C SER A 377 5.30 11.63 25.98
N MET A 378 4.02 11.80 26.24
CA MET A 378 3.42 13.09 26.56
C MET A 378 3.35 13.25 28.08
N GLN A 379 4.18 14.14 28.63
CA GLN A 379 4.15 14.44 30.05
C GLN A 379 3.03 15.45 30.34
N SER A 380 1.91 14.96 30.85
CA SER A 380 0.80 15.82 31.32
C SER A 380 0.33 15.35 32.70
N GLU A 381 -0.10 16.31 33.54
CA GLU A 381 -0.81 15.98 34.76
C GLU A 381 -2.19 15.40 34.47
N ALA A 382 -2.77 14.70 35.45
CA ALA A 382 -4.10 14.14 35.31
C ALA A 382 -5.13 15.20 34.91
N TRP A 383 -5.90 14.91 33.86
CA TRP A 383 -7.01 15.76 33.39
C TRP A 383 -6.60 17.17 32.94
N SER A 384 -5.33 17.38 32.63
CA SER A 384 -4.80 18.63 32.09
C SER A 384 -4.14 18.42 30.73
N GLY A 385 -3.89 19.50 30.00
CA GLY A 385 -3.21 19.45 28.70
C GLY A 385 -3.86 18.44 27.73
N ALA A 386 -3.08 17.46 27.29
CA ALA A 386 -3.53 16.43 26.35
C ALA A 386 -4.67 15.52 26.89
N TYR A 387 -4.87 15.48 28.21
CA TYR A 387 -5.91 14.69 28.88
C TYR A 387 -7.04 15.53 29.46
N SER A 388 -7.12 16.81 29.14
CA SER A 388 -8.25 17.67 29.51
C SER A 388 -9.56 17.13 28.95
N PRO A 389 -10.72 17.48 29.54
CA PRO A 389 -12.03 17.08 29.01
C PRO A 389 -12.21 17.44 27.54
N SER A 390 -11.86 18.68 27.13
CA SER A 390 -11.98 19.15 25.74
C SER A 390 -11.04 18.41 24.79
N SER A 391 -9.79 18.14 25.17
CA SER A 391 -8.88 17.33 24.37
C SER A 391 -9.37 15.88 24.24
N THR A 392 -9.97 15.34 25.31
CA THR A 392 -10.54 13.99 25.27
C THR A 392 -11.75 13.94 24.34
N GLU A 393 -12.62 14.93 24.36
CA GLU A 393 -13.76 15.04 23.44
C GLU A 393 -13.29 15.07 21.99
N ALA A 394 -12.34 15.94 21.63
CA ALA A 394 -11.76 16.00 20.30
C ALA A 394 -11.14 14.67 19.84
N VAL A 395 -10.49 13.91 20.75
CA VAL A 395 -9.97 12.58 20.44
C VAL A 395 -11.09 11.59 20.10
N TYR A 396 -12.19 11.60 20.85
CA TYR A 396 -13.30 10.69 20.57
C TYR A 396 -14.07 11.12 19.33
N GLU A 397 -14.25 12.41 19.06
CA GLU A 397 -14.83 12.91 17.81
C GLU A 397 -14.03 12.40 16.60
N GLU A 398 -12.71 12.54 16.65
CA GLU A 398 -11.83 12.03 15.57
C GLU A 398 -11.89 10.50 15.48
N LEU A 399 -11.94 9.79 16.60
CA LEU A 399 -12.06 8.33 16.61
C LEU A 399 -13.36 7.88 15.89
N TRP A 400 -14.47 8.55 16.17
CA TRP A 400 -15.77 8.26 15.53
C TRP A 400 -15.74 8.62 14.03
N ARG A 401 -15.14 9.75 13.65
CA ARG A 401 -14.98 10.15 12.26
C ARG A 401 -14.19 9.10 11.46
N LEU A 402 -13.05 8.67 11.98
CA LEU A 402 -12.20 7.66 11.33
C LEU A 402 -12.90 6.29 11.26
N ALA A 403 -13.61 5.90 12.32
CA ALA A 403 -14.37 4.65 12.33
C ALA A 403 -15.52 4.66 11.31
N ASP A 404 -16.19 5.81 11.16
CA ASP A 404 -17.25 6.02 10.15
C ASP A 404 -16.71 5.82 8.72
N ILE A 405 -15.52 6.35 8.41
CA ILE A 405 -14.85 6.17 7.11
C ILE A 405 -14.52 4.70 6.86
N VAL A 406 -13.96 3.99 7.85
CA VAL A 406 -13.65 2.56 7.72
C VAL A 406 -14.91 1.75 7.46
N LEU A 407 -15.97 1.96 8.24
CA LEU A 407 -17.26 1.26 8.06
C LEU A 407 -17.88 1.56 6.70
N SER A 408 -17.81 2.82 6.23
CA SER A 408 -18.30 3.23 4.91
C SER A 408 -17.57 2.53 3.76
N SER A 409 -16.33 2.09 3.97
CA SER A 409 -15.58 1.28 3.01
C SER A 409 -16.01 -0.19 2.95
N GLY A 410 -16.96 -0.60 3.80
CA GLY A 410 -17.44 -1.98 3.92
C GLY A 410 -16.61 -2.87 4.84
N ARG A 411 -15.68 -2.31 5.63
CA ARG A 411 -14.77 -3.06 6.50
C ARG A 411 -15.20 -3.03 7.96
N PRO A 412 -14.88 -4.10 8.75
CA PRO A 412 -15.04 -4.06 10.21
C PRO A 412 -14.05 -3.08 10.83
N ILE A 413 -14.34 -2.63 12.07
CA ILE A 413 -13.44 -1.76 12.84
C ILE A 413 -13.29 -2.26 14.26
N VAL A 414 -12.06 -2.21 14.80
CA VAL A 414 -11.77 -2.45 16.22
C VAL A 414 -11.34 -1.15 16.87
N LEU A 415 -11.97 -0.81 17.99
CA LEU A 415 -11.72 0.40 18.76
C LEU A 415 -10.98 0.04 20.06
N ASP A 416 -9.77 0.56 20.26
CA ASP A 416 -9.01 0.47 21.52
C ASP A 416 -9.14 1.79 22.27
N ALA A 417 -10.07 1.87 23.20
CA ALA A 417 -10.33 3.06 23.98
C ALA A 417 -10.79 2.70 25.39
N SER A 418 -10.66 3.61 26.35
CA SER A 418 -11.14 3.32 27.71
C SER A 418 -12.63 3.15 27.80
N LEU A 419 -13.41 3.88 26.98
CA LEU A 419 -14.89 3.89 26.95
C LEU A 419 -15.48 3.99 28.37
N ARG A 420 -14.87 4.85 29.18
CA ARG A 420 -15.08 4.92 30.63
C ARG A 420 -16.45 5.40 31.05
N THR A 421 -17.19 6.09 30.18
CA THR A 421 -18.55 6.59 30.47
C THR A 421 -19.59 5.89 29.61
N ALA A 422 -20.84 5.80 30.12
CA ALA A 422 -21.96 5.29 29.34
C ALA A 422 -22.13 6.06 28.02
N ALA A 423 -21.99 7.38 28.04
CA ALA A 423 -22.11 8.22 26.85
C ALA A 423 -21.08 7.84 25.75
N MET A 424 -19.84 7.47 26.11
CA MET A 424 -18.84 7.00 25.15
C MET A 424 -19.21 5.64 24.56
N ARG A 425 -19.75 4.73 25.37
CA ARG A 425 -20.22 3.41 24.94
C ARG A 425 -21.42 3.51 24.00
N GLU A 426 -22.38 4.35 24.38
CA GLU A 426 -23.55 4.65 23.53
C GLU A 426 -23.14 5.32 22.19
N ALA A 427 -22.11 6.18 22.18
CA ALA A 427 -21.61 6.77 20.93
C ALA A 427 -21.03 5.70 19.99
N ALA A 428 -20.31 4.71 20.54
CA ALA A 428 -19.83 3.56 19.76
C ALA A 428 -20.98 2.70 19.24
N HIS A 429 -22.04 2.47 20.05
CA HIS A 429 -23.23 1.73 19.63
C HIS A 429 -23.99 2.49 18.54
N ARG A 430 -24.26 3.79 18.74
CA ARG A 430 -24.88 4.63 17.70
C ARG A 430 -24.11 4.68 16.38
N LEU A 431 -22.79 4.57 16.42
CA LEU A 431 -22.00 4.44 15.19
C LEU A 431 -22.37 3.16 14.44
N ALA A 432 -22.45 2.03 15.13
CA ALA A 432 -22.86 0.75 14.54
C ALA A 432 -24.30 0.82 14.00
N ASP A 433 -25.24 1.42 14.75
CA ASP A 433 -26.62 1.60 14.33
C ASP A 433 -26.74 2.42 13.04
N ARG A 434 -25.99 3.52 12.92
CA ARG A 434 -26.00 4.35 11.69
C ARG A 434 -25.60 3.57 10.44
N HIS A 435 -24.71 2.61 10.60
CA HIS A 435 -24.26 1.73 9.50
C HIS A 435 -25.08 0.44 9.38
N GLY A 436 -26.05 0.19 10.29
CA GLY A 436 -26.82 -1.04 10.31
C GLY A 436 -25.97 -2.29 10.53
N VAL A 437 -24.89 -2.19 11.32
CA VAL A 437 -23.92 -3.28 11.53
C VAL A 437 -23.92 -3.75 12.99
N PRO A 438 -23.52 -5.00 13.26
CA PRO A 438 -23.40 -5.51 14.63
C PRO A 438 -22.40 -4.71 15.47
N PHE A 439 -22.75 -4.50 16.75
CA PHE A 439 -21.89 -3.93 17.78
C PHE A 439 -21.50 -4.99 18.80
N LEU A 440 -20.23 -5.01 19.20
CA LEU A 440 -19.73 -5.83 20.31
C LEU A 440 -18.85 -4.98 21.22
N LEU A 441 -19.18 -4.94 22.51
CA LEU A 441 -18.32 -4.35 23.54
C LEU A 441 -17.61 -5.46 24.32
N ILE A 442 -16.28 -5.38 24.38
CA ILE A 442 -15.43 -6.28 25.18
C ILE A 442 -14.86 -5.47 26.33
N GLU A 443 -15.23 -5.82 27.56
CA GLU A 443 -14.61 -5.22 28.73
C GLU A 443 -13.35 -5.99 29.14
N CYS A 444 -12.23 -5.26 29.28
CA CYS A 444 -11.01 -5.77 29.86
C CYS A 444 -10.87 -5.34 31.32
N SER A 445 -10.95 -6.27 32.23
CA SER A 445 -10.71 -6.07 33.65
C SER A 445 -9.46 -6.81 34.13
N ALA A 446 -8.85 -6.32 35.20
CA ALA A 446 -7.72 -6.97 35.86
C ALA A 446 -7.69 -6.58 37.36
N PRO A 447 -7.18 -7.47 38.24
CA PRO A 447 -6.99 -7.13 39.64
C PRO A 447 -6.12 -5.86 39.81
N ARG A 448 -6.52 -5.00 40.77
CA ARG A 448 -5.85 -3.70 41.01
C ARG A 448 -4.33 -3.84 41.23
N GLU A 449 -3.90 -4.87 41.94
CA GLU A 449 -2.47 -5.14 42.13
C GLU A 449 -1.73 -5.43 40.81
N LEU A 450 -2.37 -6.15 39.90
CA LEU A 450 -1.79 -6.42 38.58
C LEU A 450 -1.71 -5.16 37.76
N ILE A 451 -2.74 -4.33 37.79
CA ILE A 451 -2.74 -3.00 37.13
C ILE A 451 -1.58 -2.16 37.64
N ARG A 452 -1.39 -2.05 38.98
CA ARG A 452 -0.26 -1.31 39.60
C ARG A 452 1.10 -1.85 39.14
N LYS A 453 1.29 -3.17 39.14
CA LYS A 453 2.53 -3.81 38.66
C LYS A 453 2.81 -3.47 37.19
N ARG A 454 1.78 -3.49 36.33
CA ARG A 454 1.92 -3.17 34.91
C ARG A 454 2.26 -1.68 34.70
N LEU A 455 1.62 -0.78 35.43
CA LEU A 455 1.91 0.66 35.36
C LEU A 455 3.34 0.97 35.82
N ALA A 456 3.78 0.47 36.98
CA ALA A 456 5.14 0.62 37.47
C ALA A 456 6.21 0.08 36.48
N ARG A 457 5.93 -1.08 35.86
CA ARG A 457 6.79 -1.62 34.81
C ARG A 457 6.88 -0.70 33.59
N ARG A 458 5.76 -0.11 33.14
CA ARG A 458 5.75 0.84 32.00
C ARG A 458 6.57 2.09 32.31
N GLU A 459 6.45 2.65 33.52
CA GLU A 459 7.20 3.80 33.95
C GLU A 459 8.73 3.57 33.89
N SER A 460 9.19 2.32 34.10
CA SER A 460 10.61 1.96 34.02
C SER A 460 11.15 1.76 32.60
N PHE A 461 10.31 1.48 31.59
CA PHE A 461 10.74 1.19 30.22
C PHE A 461 10.59 2.34 29.22
N GLY A 462 9.88 3.41 29.54
CA GLY A 462 9.92 4.74 28.91
C GLY A 462 9.25 4.94 27.55
N ALA A 463 9.03 3.91 26.72
CA ALA A 463 8.49 4.04 25.37
C ALA A 463 7.22 3.20 25.17
N HIS A 464 6.05 3.81 25.37
CA HIS A 464 4.75 3.14 25.18
C HIS A 464 3.73 4.01 24.44
N GLU A 465 2.78 3.39 23.76
CA GLU A 465 1.65 4.11 23.13
C GLU A 465 0.78 4.81 24.19
N SER A 466 0.61 4.20 25.38
CA SER A 466 -0.17 4.78 26.49
C SER A 466 0.71 5.45 27.53
N ASP A 467 0.35 6.68 27.92
CA ASP A 467 1.02 7.48 28.95
C ASP A 467 0.43 7.28 30.36
N ALA A 468 -0.39 6.24 30.56
CA ALA A 468 -1.00 5.95 31.85
C ALA A 468 0.05 5.61 32.91
N ARG A 469 -0.07 6.27 34.09
CA ARG A 469 0.86 6.16 35.24
C ARG A 469 0.13 5.71 36.49
N THR A 470 0.89 5.24 37.48
CA THR A 470 0.38 4.73 38.77
C THR A 470 -0.44 5.77 39.52
N ASN A 471 -0.05 7.04 39.50
CA ASN A 471 -0.74 8.14 40.15
C ASN A 471 -2.11 8.48 39.57
N LEU A 472 -2.40 8.01 38.34
CA LEU A 472 -3.68 8.24 37.67
C LEU A 472 -4.73 7.18 37.98
N LEU A 473 -4.36 6.07 38.63
CA LEU A 473 -5.24 4.92 38.81
C LEU A 473 -6.46 5.28 39.66
N ASP A 474 -6.26 5.89 40.82
CA ASP A 474 -7.34 6.22 41.77
C ASP A 474 -8.33 7.25 41.17
N GLU A 475 -7.82 8.19 40.42
CA GLU A 475 -8.60 9.20 39.70
C GLU A 475 -9.41 8.58 38.57
N PHE A 476 -8.82 7.61 37.87
CA PHE A 476 -9.47 6.93 36.76
C PHE A 476 -10.58 6.00 37.27
N GLU A 477 -10.35 5.29 38.39
CA GLU A 477 -11.37 4.43 39.04
C GLU A 477 -12.60 5.25 39.45
N LYS A 478 -12.43 6.43 40.03
CA LYS A 478 -13.53 7.31 40.43
C LYS A 478 -14.41 7.79 39.28
N ARG A 479 -13.88 7.83 38.06
CA ARG A 479 -14.54 8.35 36.86
C ARG A 479 -14.93 7.25 35.87
N PHE A 480 -14.71 5.99 36.24
CA PHE A 480 -15.12 4.85 35.42
C PHE A 480 -16.52 4.42 35.81
N GLU A 481 -17.46 4.62 34.92
CA GLU A 481 -18.85 4.18 35.11
C GLU A 481 -18.95 2.68 34.84
N PRO A 482 -19.62 1.90 35.74
CA PRO A 482 -19.80 0.47 35.54
C PRO A 482 -20.37 0.17 34.15
N ILE A 483 -19.96 -0.94 33.59
CA ILE A 483 -20.55 -1.46 32.35
C ILE A 483 -21.71 -2.36 32.78
N ASP A 484 -22.88 -1.77 32.83
CA ASP A 484 -24.14 -2.51 32.98
C ASP A 484 -24.55 -3.04 31.61
N GLU A 485 -25.47 -3.99 31.52
CA GLU A 485 -25.93 -4.55 30.25
C GLU A 485 -26.43 -3.44 29.30
N LEU A 486 -25.84 -3.41 28.08
CA LEU A 486 -26.25 -2.53 27.00
C LEU A 486 -27.43 -3.09 26.24
#